data_3fbc8cd4fbbf3a97575f5cfce675960b
#
_entry.id   3fbc8cd4fbbf3a97575f5cfce675960b
#
_cell.length_a   1.000
_cell.length_b   1.000
_cell.length_c   1.000
_cell.angle_alpha   90.00
_cell.angle_beta   90.00
_cell.angle_gamma   90.00
#
_symmetry.space_group_name_H-M   'P 1'
#
loop_
_entity.id
_entity.type
_entity.pdbx_description
1 polymer ?
#
loop_
_entity_poly.entity_id
_entity_poly.type
_entity_poly.pdbx_seq_one_letter_code
_entity_poly.pdbx_strand_id
1 'polypeptide(L)'
;MLFFTDFKMRLVGMILLAGVCAFAQAPKRQTAPPNVSKPPVTPQKIEPPKFKAIWEPVNVKNDIELSSVHFTSPEEGWVAGGQSSMEGGVILHTADGGANWEAQLGDPQSSDRSYHDLRFLGPRLGWAVQSTGVGDHKLLRTDGKEWKDVGTVAQHRGDYRFTSTDVGFVTSGAGIMRTQDGGRSWEAVYPCQMTVEVNGLSRNLKCEFAKLFFLNERTGWAISNAGADRTGFVIARTQDGGATWESSVVLPGEDPREGSIYFTDENHGALLTGGKFFYSSDGGKKWTGATGEIGGKPDIEFADAKVGWAIHYRNMSYTVDGGQHWVSRDIGFPASVDAFSIDRPDSGYVVGAHGMVYRYRVVPIGYTSKGMLAAPAMLGVKP
;
A
#
# COMPACT_ATOMS: atom_id res chain seq x y z
N MET A 1 40.77 51.32 2.57
CA MET A 1 41.91 51.16 1.67
C MET A 1 41.44 50.19 0.61
N LEU A 2 40.69 50.64 -0.36
CA LEU A 2 40.98 51.16 -1.70
C LEU A 2 41.98 50.29 -2.46
N PHE A 3 41.47 49.67 -3.56
CA PHE A 3 41.83 49.78 -5.00
C PHE A 3 41.17 48.62 -5.71
N PHE A 4 40.24 48.78 -6.52
CA PHE A 4 39.96 49.15 -7.91
C PHE A 4 41.01 48.68 -8.93
N THR A 5 40.50 48.20 -10.07
CA THR A 5 40.90 48.09 -11.49
C THR A 5 41.03 46.62 -11.94
N ASP A 6 40.62 46.21 -13.13
CA ASP A 6 40.32 46.93 -14.38
C ASP A 6 39.57 46.04 -15.39
N PHE A 7 38.82 46.67 -16.16
CA PHE A 7 38.04 46.34 -17.35
C PHE A 7 38.98 46.09 -18.56
N LYS A 8 38.79 45.04 -19.35
CA LYS A 8 39.25 45.01 -20.74
C LYS A 8 38.24 44.37 -21.69
N MET A 9 37.57 45.25 -22.38
CA MET A 9 36.87 45.05 -23.62
C MET A 9 37.87 44.92 -24.79
N ARG A 10 37.68 43.96 -25.67
CA ARG A 10 38.26 44.02 -27.02
C ARG A 10 37.23 43.73 -28.08
N LEU A 11 37.16 44.71 -28.94
CA LEU A 11 36.34 44.97 -30.11
C LEU A 11 37.01 44.36 -31.36
N VAL A 12 36.18 44.09 -32.39
CA VAL A 12 36.43 44.17 -33.85
C VAL A 12 36.86 42.93 -34.60
N GLY A 13 36.04 42.59 -35.54
CA GLY A 13 36.30 41.74 -36.70
C GLY A 13 35.13 41.80 -37.70
N MET A 14 35.01 42.92 -38.37
CA MET A 14 34.06 43.14 -39.48
C MET A 14 34.68 42.54 -40.75
N ILE A 15 34.00 41.57 -41.38
CA ILE A 15 34.31 41.12 -42.74
C ILE A 15 33.09 41.36 -43.62
N LEU A 16 33.24 42.31 -44.52
CA LEU A 16 32.38 42.51 -45.69
C LEU A 16 32.65 41.38 -46.69
N LEU A 17 31.63 40.69 -47.17
CA LEU A 17 31.69 40.02 -48.47
C LEU A 17 30.39 40.18 -49.24
N ALA A 18 30.61 40.48 -50.47
CA ALA A 18 29.74 40.98 -51.55
C ALA A 18 28.49 40.10 -51.82
N GLY A 19 27.49 40.81 -52.34
CA GLY A 19 26.22 40.25 -52.72
C GLY A 19 26.25 39.32 -53.94
N VAL A 20 25.39 38.32 -53.86
CA VAL A 20 24.85 37.65 -55.05
C VAL A 20 23.34 37.72 -54.96
N CYS A 21 22.77 38.49 -55.93
CA CYS A 21 21.34 38.48 -56.15
C CYS A 21 20.89 37.13 -56.66
N ALA A 22 20.22 36.34 -55.76
CA ALA A 22 19.46 35.19 -56.18
C ALA A 22 17.97 35.56 -56.24
N PHE A 23 17.38 35.44 -57.42
CA PHE A 23 15.97 35.63 -57.66
C PHE A 23 15.13 34.77 -56.74
N ALA A 24 14.31 35.40 -55.92
CA ALA A 24 13.34 34.72 -55.10
C ALA A 24 12.22 34.12 -55.99
N GLN A 25 12.18 32.81 -56.17
CA GLN A 25 11.00 32.12 -56.68
C GLN A 25 9.91 32.16 -55.61
N ALA A 26 8.72 32.60 -56.01
CA ALA A 26 7.54 32.61 -55.15
C ALA A 26 7.22 31.19 -54.64
N PRO A 27 6.85 31.03 -53.37
CA PRO A 27 6.50 29.70 -52.84
C PRO A 27 5.25 29.19 -53.56
N LYS A 28 5.37 27.98 -54.14
CA LYS A 28 4.23 27.23 -54.67
C LYS A 28 3.25 26.99 -53.53
N ARG A 29 2.01 27.49 -53.71
CA ARG A 29 0.89 27.18 -52.84
C ARG A 29 0.76 25.65 -52.69
N GLN A 30 1.12 25.14 -51.53
CA GLN A 30 0.77 23.74 -51.18
C GLN A 30 -0.75 23.68 -51.02
N THR A 31 -1.38 22.91 -51.88
CA THR A 31 -2.78 22.51 -51.72
C THR A 31 -2.90 21.67 -50.45
N ALA A 32 -3.75 22.07 -49.54
CA ALA A 32 -4.07 21.31 -48.36
C ALA A 32 -4.49 19.87 -48.73
N PRO A 33 -4.06 18.86 -47.99
CA PRO A 33 -4.49 17.48 -48.23
C PRO A 33 -6.02 17.41 -48.13
N PRO A 34 -6.67 16.56 -48.90
CA PRO A 34 -8.13 16.40 -48.83
C PRO A 34 -8.57 16.04 -47.42
N ASN A 35 -9.57 16.75 -46.96
CA ASN A 35 -10.19 16.53 -45.66
C ASN A 35 -10.81 15.13 -45.65
N VAL A 36 -10.05 14.13 -45.14
CA VAL A 36 -10.56 12.79 -44.93
C VAL A 36 -11.53 12.88 -43.76
N SER A 37 -12.80 12.99 -44.04
CA SER A 37 -13.85 12.88 -43.04
C SER A 37 -13.70 11.52 -42.36
N LYS A 38 -13.42 11.56 -41.04
CA LYS A 38 -13.47 10.32 -40.22
C LYS A 38 -14.85 9.68 -40.43
N PRO A 39 -14.87 8.36 -40.68
CA PRO A 39 -16.15 7.67 -40.79
C PRO A 39 -16.96 7.93 -39.51
N PRO A 40 -18.28 8.08 -39.61
CA PRO A 40 -19.12 8.29 -38.45
C PRO A 40 -18.92 7.12 -37.47
N VAL A 41 -18.44 7.46 -36.24
CA VAL A 41 -18.36 6.49 -35.17
C VAL A 41 -19.81 6.15 -34.81
N THR A 42 -20.26 4.98 -35.20
CA THR A 42 -21.55 4.45 -34.78
C THR A 42 -21.52 4.36 -33.26
N PRO A 43 -22.46 4.96 -32.54
CA PRO A 43 -22.51 4.84 -31.08
C PRO A 43 -22.62 3.36 -30.72
N GLN A 44 -21.59 2.79 -30.12
CA GLN A 44 -21.70 1.47 -29.53
C GLN A 44 -22.79 1.53 -28.48
N LYS A 45 -23.83 0.68 -28.66
CA LYS A 45 -24.88 0.51 -27.66
C LYS A 45 -24.21 -0.07 -26.41
N ILE A 46 -23.93 0.79 -25.41
CA ILE A 46 -23.41 0.38 -24.12
C ILE A 46 -24.50 -0.47 -23.48
N GLU A 47 -24.29 -1.78 -23.41
CA GLU A 47 -25.19 -2.63 -22.61
C GLU A 47 -25.09 -2.19 -21.16
N PRO A 48 -26.23 -2.05 -20.46
CA PRO A 48 -26.20 -1.72 -19.05
C PRO A 48 -25.42 -2.78 -18.27
N PRO A 49 -24.66 -2.40 -17.24
CA PRO A 49 -23.89 -3.34 -16.44
C PRO A 49 -24.83 -4.38 -15.83
N LYS A 50 -24.44 -5.66 -15.86
CA LYS A 50 -25.23 -6.77 -15.30
C LYS A 50 -25.03 -6.92 -13.78
N PHE A 51 -23.99 -6.29 -13.22
CA PHE A 51 -23.55 -6.40 -11.83
C PHE A 51 -23.33 -5.02 -11.23
N LYS A 52 -23.46 -4.95 -9.92
CA LYS A 52 -23.12 -3.78 -9.09
C LYS A 52 -22.26 -4.20 -7.91
N ALA A 53 -21.42 -3.30 -7.45
CA ALA A 53 -20.66 -3.46 -6.22
C ALA A 53 -21.46 -2.89 -5.04
N ILE A 54 -21.46 -3.59 -3.91
CA ILE A 54 -22.14 -3.20 -2.69
C ILE A 54 -21.27 -3.44 -1.46
N TRP A 55 -21.60 -2.72 -0.38
CA TRP A 55 -21.12 -2.97 0.97
C TRP A 55 -22.28 -3.42 1.83
N GLU A 56 -22.16 -4.59 2.47
CA GLU A 56 -23.15 -5.17 3.35
C GLU A 56 -22.62 -5.16 4.78
N PRO A 57 -23.41 -4.70 5.77
CA PRO A 57 -23.01 -4.79 7.16
C PRO A 57 -22.96 -6.27 7.58
N VAL A 58 -21.91 -6.61 8.31
CA VAL A 58 -21.71 -7.92 8.94
C VAL A 58 -21.83 -7.75 10.44
N ASN A 59 -22.66 -8.55 11.08
CA ASN A 59 -22.94 -8.40 12.51
C ASN A 59 -21.87 -9.10 13.35
N VAL A 60 -21.08 -8.31 14.04
CA VAL A 60 -20.23 -8.77 15.15
C VAL A 60 -20.93 -8.37 16.44
N LYS A 61 -21.23 -9.33 17.29
CA LYS A 61 -22.04 -9.11 18.51
C LYS A 61 -21.37 -8.26 19.58
N ASN A 62 -20.07 -8.00 19.44
CA ASN A 62 -19.26 -7.33 20.43
C ASN A 62 -18.99 -5.88 20.02
N ASP A 63 -19.16 -4.96 20.96
CA ASP A 63 -18.77 -3.55 20.79
C ASP A 63 -17.28 -3.42 21.16
N ILE A 64 -16.42 -3.65 20.18
CA ILE A 64 -14.95 -3.60 20.31
C ILE A 64 -14.33 -2.77 19.18
N GLU A 65 -13.18 -2.17 19.46
CA GLU A 65 -12.37 -1.51 18.44
C GLU A 65 -11.66 -2.57 17.60
N LEU A 66 -12.13 -2.81 16.38
CA LEU A 66 -11.51 -3.75 15.45
C LEU A 66 -10.42 -3.02 14.66
N SER A 67 -9.18 -3.43 14.82
CA SER A 67 -8.01 -2.79 14.21
C SER A 67 -7.31 -3.66 13.17
N SER A 68 -7.75 -4.90 13.00
CA SER A 68 -7.14 -5.81 12.03
C SER A 68 -8.16 -6.79 11.47
N VAL A 69 -8.00 -7.11 10.17
CA VAL A 69 -8.81 -8.09 9.45
C VAL A 69 -7.94 -8.83 8.44
N HIS A 70 -8.18 -10.12 8.30
CA HIS A 70 -7.56 -10.91 7.24
C HIS A 70 -8.48 -12.04 6.81
N PHE A 71 -8.80 -12.11 5.53
CA PHE A 71 -9.56 -13.18 4.92
C PHE A 71 -8.66 -13.99 3.99
N THR A 72 -8.72 -15.31 4.10
CA THR A 72 -8.00 -16.25 3.22
C THR A 72 -8.90 -16.78 2.11
N SER A 73 -10.20 -16.59 2.24
CA SER A 73 -11.24 -16.84 1.23
C SER A 73 -12.47 -15.96 1.55
N PRO A 74 -13.48 -15.89 0.68
CA PRO A 74 -14.74 -15.18 0.99
C PRO A 74 -15.50 -15.70 2.20
N GLU A 75 -15.23 -16.94 2.62
CA GLU A 75 -15.88 -17.62 3.73
C GLU A 75 -15.03 -17.64 5.00
N GLU A 76 -13.68 -17.74 4.85
CA GLU A 76 -12.74 -17.98 5.94
C GLU A 76 -11.97 -16.74 6.29
N GLY A 77 -12.10 -16.23 7.51
CA GLY A 77 -11.41 -15.01 7.90
C GLY A 77 -11.37 -14.75 9.40
N TRP A 78 -10.55 -13.80 9.78
CA TRP A 78 -10.31 -13.36 11.15
C TRP A 78 -10.41 -11.85 11.27
N VAL A 79 -10.93 -11.40 12.40
CA VAL A 79 -10.86 -10.01 12.84
C VAL A 79 -10.25 -9.95 14.22
N ALA A 80 -9.52 -8.90 14.50
CA ALA A 80 -8.90 -8.71 15.82
C ALA A 80 -8.99 -7.25 16.26
N GLY A 81 -9.00 -7.06 17.57
CA GLY A 81 -9.06 -5.73 18.14
C GLY A 81 -8.99 -5.73 19.67
N GLY A 82 -9.51 -4.66 20.25
CA GLY A 82 -9.50 -4.35 21.67
C GLY A 82 -8.57 -3.22 22.03
N GLN A 83 -8.94 -2.44 23.03
CA GLN A 83 -8.10 -1.36 23.56
C GLN A 83 -7.38 -1.83 24.81
N SER A 84 -6.08 -1.60 24.90
CA SER A 84 -5.25 -1.98 26.04
C SER A 84 -5.62 -1.30 27.38
N SER A 85 -6.52 -0.35 27.37
CA SER A 85 -6.85 0.47 28.58
C SER A 85 -8.28 0.34 29.07
N MET A 86 -9.24 -0.15 28.28
CA MET A 86 -10.65 -0.08 28.68
C MET A 86 -11.54 -1.21 28.13
N GLU A 87 -11.15 -1.95 27.08
CA GLU A 87 -11.99 -2.95 26.44
C GLU A 87 -11.18 -4.20 26.07
N GLY A 88 -11.75 -5.36 26.29
CA GLY A 88 -11.07 -6.62 26.12
C GLY A 88 -10.71 -6.94 24.70
N GLY A 89 -9.47 -7.34 24.48
CA GLY A 89 -9.00 -7.80 23.20
C GLY A 89 -9.53 -9.17 22.85
N VAL A 90 -9.84 -9.37 21.57
CA VAL A 90 -10.31 -10.62 21.04
C VAL A 90 -9.81 -10.88 19.63
N ILE A 91 -9.58 -12.13 19.27
CA ILE A 91 -9.48 -12.60 17.90
C ILE A 91 -10.73 -13.44 17.62
N LEU A 92 -11.53 -13.00 16.68
CA LEU A 92 -12.71 -13.69 16.20
C LEU A 92 -12.41 -14.36 14.86
N HIS A 93 -12.96 -15.52 14.65
CA HIS A 93 -12.88 -16.32 13.44
C HIS A 93 -14.26 -16.54 12.84
N THR A 94 -14.34 -16.56 11.53
CA THR A 94 -15.52 -16.97 10.76
C THR A 94 -15.14 -17.98 9.69
N ALA A 95 -16.00 -18.97 9.46
CA ALA A 95 -15.91 -19.94 8.36
C ALA A 95 -17.10 -19.84 7.39
N ASP A 96 -17.90 -18.77 7.49
CA ASP A 96 -19.12 -18.57 6.69
C ASP A 96 -19.29 -17.12 6.19
N GLY A 97 -18.17 -16.43 6.04
CA GLY A 97 -18.14 -15.05 5.50
C GLY A 97 -18.72 -14.02 6.45
N GLY A 98 -18.59 -14.27 7.76
CA GLY A 98 -19.05 -13.37 8.82
C GLY A 98 -20.51 -13.54 9.23
N ALA A 99 -21.23 -14.57 8.75
CA ALA A 99 -22.57 -14.87 9.23
C ALA A 99 -22.55 -15.31 10.71
N ASN A 100 -21.50 -16.04 11.11
CA ASN A 100 -21.22 -16.39 12.49
C ASN A 100 -19.74 -16.13 12.83
N TRP A 101 -19.49 -15.72 14.08
CA TRP A 101 -18.16 -15.46 14.63
C TRP A 101 -17.93 -16.25 15.91
N GLU A 102 -16.75 -16.85 16.01
CA GLU A 102 -16.29 -17.59 17.17
C GLU A 102 -15.02 -16.94 17.74
N ALA A 103 -14.99 -16.74 19.06
CA ALA A 103 -13.78 -16.25 19.71
C ALA A 103 -12.73 -17.37 19.81
N GLN A 104 -11.62 -17.21 19.10
CA GLN A 104 -10.49 -18.14 19.18
C GLN A 104 -9.48 -17.75 20.26
N LEU A 105 -9.38 -16.47 20.58
CA LEU A 105 -8.47 -15.97 21.63
C LEU A 105 -9.02 -14.71 22.25
N GLY A 106 -8.78 -14.54 23.55
CA GLY A 106 -9.19 -13.35 24.29
C GLY A 106 -10.63 -13.39 24.76
N ASP A 107 -11.01 -12.31 25.44
CA ASP A 107 -12.36 -12.11 25.98
C ASP A 107 -12.71 -10.63 25.83
N PRO A 108 -13.82 -10.29 25.17
CA PRO A 108 -14.29 -8.91 25.03
C PRO A 108 -14.58 -8.22 26.38
N GLN A 109 -14.69 -8.96 27.47
CA GLN A 109 -14.89 -8.43 28.82
C GLN A 109 -13.58 -8.24 29.61
N SER A 110 -12.44 -8.71 29.08
CA SER A 110 -11.12 -8.57 29.69
C SER A 110 -10.46 -7.28 29.24
N SER A 111 -9.90 -6.48 30.14
CA SER A 111 -9.46 -5.11 29.87
C SER A 111 -7.96 -4.90 29.70
N ASP A 112 -7.16 -5.96 29.62
CA ASP A 112 -5.70 -5.85 29.74
C ASP A 112 -4.90 -6.15 28.47
N ARG A 113 -5.56 -6.48 27.35
CA ARG A 113 -4.90 -6.90 26.10
C ARG A 113 -5.60 -6.35 24.88
N SER A 114 -4.84 -6.20 23.80
CA SER A 114 -5.35 -5.99 22.45
C SER A 114 -4.63 -6.92 21.47
N TYR A 115 -5.29 -7.22 20.36
CA TYR A 115 -4.74 -8.04 19.30
C TYR A 115 -4.84 -7.28 18.00
N HIS A 116 -3.75 -7.26 17.22
CA HIS A 116 -3.67 -6.51 15.97
C HIS A 116 -2.71 -7.18 14.97
N ASP A 117 -2.58 -6.58 13.79
CA ASP A 117 -1.66 -7.01 12.74
C ASP A 117 -1.80 -8.48 12.35
N LEU A 118 -3.04 -8.94 12.12
CA LEU A 118 -3.31 -10.27 11.60
C LEU A 118 -2.63 -10.46 10.24
N ARG A 119 -1.87 -11.55 10.08
CA ARG A 119 -1.22 -11.95 8.85
C ARG A 119 -1.32 -13.44 8.66
N PHE A 120 -1.83 -13.88 7.52
CA PHE A 120 -1.99 -15.30 7.21
C PHE A 120 -1.31 -15.66 5.89
N LEU A 121 -0.71 -16.84 5.85
CA LEU A 121 -0.23 -17.49 4.63
C LEU A 121 -1.21 -18.57 4.14
N GLY A 122 -2.34 -18.68 4.78
CA GLY A 122 -3.42 -19.61 4.49
C GLY A 122 -4.22 -19.92 5.76
N PRO A 123 -5.33 -20.66 5.67
CA PRO A 123 -6.28 -20.82 6.78
C PRO A 123 -5.71 -21.56 8.01
N ARG A 124 -4.55 -22.18 7.86
CA ARG A 124 -3.89 -22.95 8.95
C ARG A 124 -2.58 -22.35 9.40
N LEU A 125 -2.21 -21.19 8.93
CA LEU A 125 -0.93 -20.57 9.28
C LEU A 125 -1.06 -19.06 9.29
N GLY A 126 -1.04 -18.51 10.49
CA GLY A 126 -1.16 -17.07 10.69
C GLY A 126 -0.44 -16.57 11.93
N TRP A 127 -0.27 -15.29 12.00
CA TRP A 127 0.34 -14.55 13.10
C TRP A 127 -0.51 -13.37 13.50
N ALA A 128 -0.37 -12.97 14.74
CA ALA A 128 -0.96 -11.74 15.30
C ALA A 128 0.00 -11.16 16.35
N VAL A 129 -0.15 -9.87 16.62
CA VAL A 129 0.55 -9.24 17.73
C VAL A 129 -0.44 -9.04 18.87
N GLN A 130 -0.05 -9.50 20.07
CA GLN A 130 -0.72 -9.19 21.32
C GLN A 130 0.03 -8.04 22.01
N SER A 131 -0.68 -6.99 22.34
CA SER A 131 -0.15 -5.88 23.13
C SER A 131 -0.81 -5.84 24.49
N THR A 132 -0.01 -5.48 25.51
CA THR A 132 -0.49 -5.14 26.85
C THR A 132 -0.22 -3.67 27.12
N GLY A 133 -0.95 -3.03 28.01
CA GLY A 133 -0.77 -1.61 28.33
C GLY A 133 0.62 -1.20 28.84
N VAL A 134 1.52 -2.15 29.06
CA VAL A 134 2.86 -1.93 29.65
C VAL A 134 3.99 -2.09 28.61
N GLY A 135 3.65 -2.19 27.32
CA GLY A 135 4.65 -2.13 26.24
C GLY A 135 5.24 -3.47 25.81
N ASP A 136 4.73 -4.60 26.30
CA ASP A 136 5.13 -5.91 25.80
C ASP A 136 4.30 -6.29 24.58
N HIS A 137 4.99 -6.53 23.46
CA HIS A 137 4.38 -7.00 22.23
C HIS A 137 4.79 -8.46 21.99
N LYS A 138 3.84 -9.36 22.18
CA LYS A 138 4.03 -10.80 21.94
C LYS A 138 3.63 -11.13 20.51
N LEU A 139 4.45 -11.93 19.87
CA LEU A 139 4.10 -12.55 18.60
C LEU A 139 3.35 -13.84 18.88
N LEU A 140 2.13 -13.93 18.39
CA LEU A 140 1.31 -15.11 18.44
C LEU A 140 1.30 -15.79 17.09
N ARG A 141 1.20 -17.11 17.07
CA ARG A 141 1.05 -17.93 15.87
C ARG A 141 -0.12 -18.89 16.02
N THR A 142 -0.86 -19.09 14.93
CA THR A 142 -1.95 -20.07 14.88
C THR A 142 -1.69 -21.18 13.86
N ASP A 143 -2.26 -22.35 14.14
CA ASP A 143 -2.43 -23.46 13.20
C ASP A 143 -3.85 -23.48 12.57
N GLY A 144 -4.59 -22.36 12.71
CA GLY A 144 -5.98 -22.19 12.30
C GLY A 144 -6.99 -22.49 13.41
N LYS A 145 -6.58 -23.11 14.53
CA LYS A 145 -7.45 -23.47 15.65
C LYS A 145 -7.06 -22.80 16.95
N GLU A 146 -5.79 -22.87 17.30
CA GLU A 146 -5.25 -22.34 18.54
C GLU A 146 -4.19 -21.27 18.27
N TRP A 147 -4.10 -20.30 19.17
CA TRP A 147 -3.07 -19.27 19.17
C TRP A 147 -2.03 -19.55 20.26
N LYS A 148 -0.76 -19.52 19.90
CA LYS A 148 0.36 -19.79 20.81
C LYS A 148 1.36 -18.64 20.77
N ASP A 149 1.85 -18.24 21.93
CA ASP A 149 2.97 -17.32 22.08
C ASP A 149 4.24 -17.99 21.51
N VAL A 150 4.87 -17.36 20.53
CA VAL A 150 6.11 -17.84 19.90
C VAL A 150 7.30 -16.94 20.16
N GLY A 151 7.10 -15.78 20.80
CA GLY A 151 8.17 -14.85 21.14
C GLY A 151 7.70 -13.41 21.21
N THR A 152 8.65 -12.49 21.20
CA THR A 152 8.38 -11.06 21.16
C THR A 152 8.73 -10.50 19.78
N VAL A 153 7.87 -9.64 19.26
CA VAL A 153 8.23 -8.79 18.11
C VAL A 153 9.09 -7.66 18.65
N ALA A 154 10.24 -7.44 18.03
CA ALA A 154 11.17 -6.38 18.45
C ALA A 154 10.41 -5.05 18.59
N GLN A 155 10.66 -4.40 19.71
CA GLN A 155 9.93 -3.26 20.24
C GLN A 155 9.59 -2.19 19.19
N HIS A 156 8.32 -1.83 19.14
CA HIS A 156 7.74 -0.56 18.69
C HIS A 156 7.59 -0.32 17.18
N ARG A 157 6.35 -0.30 16.73
CA ARG A 157 5.87 0.33 15.48
C ARG A 157 6.45 -0.24 14.17
N GLY A 158 7.09 -1.40 14.23
CA GLY A 158 7.59 -2.06 13.05
C GLY A 158 6.53 -2.90 12.36
N ASP A 159 6.61 -2.99 11.05
CA ASP A 159 5.83 -3.95 10.28
C ASP A 159 6.53 -5.31 10.29
N TYR A 160 5.79 -6.39 10.22
CA TYR A 160 6.33 -7.73 10.08
C TYR A 160 5.67 -8.50 8.95
N ARG A 161 6.42 -9.41 8.35
CA ARG A 161 5.92 -10.31 7.30
C ARG A 161 6.56 -11.68 7.44
N PHE A 162 5.73 -12.71 7.37
CA PHE A 162 6.20 -14.07 7.19
C PHE A 162 6.05 -14.46 5.72
N THR A 163 7.03 -15.19 5.20
CA THR A 163 7.05 -15.71 3.84
C THR A 163 6.89 -17.23 3.83
N SER A 164 7.14 -17.88 4.96
CA SER A 164 6.89 -19.31 5.18
C SER A 164 6.60 -19.59 6.66
N THR A 165 6.44 -20.85 7.01
CA THR A 165 6.26 -21.32 8.39
C THR A 165 7.35 -20.83 9.34
N ASP A 166 8.59 -20.77 8.86
CA ASP A 166 9.77 -20.54 9.69
C ASP A 166 10.46 -19.22 9.37
N VAL A 167 10.33 -18.71 8.13
CA VAL A 167 11.01 -17.50 7.68
C VAL A 167 10.07 -16.30 7.77
N GLY A 168 10.54 -15.26 8.44
CA GLY A 168 9.85 -13.98 8.55
C GLY A 168 10.82 -12.82 8.74
N PHE A 169 10.30 -11.62 8.59
CA PHE A 169 11.05 -10.37 8.69
C PHE A 169 10.27 -9.38 9.56
N VAL A 170 11.00 -8.53 10.26
CA VAL A 170 10.44 -7.43 11.05
C VAL A 170 11.30 -6.19 10.88
N THR A 171 10.67 -5.03 10.79
CA THR A 171 11.38 -3.75 10.86
C THR A 171 11.65 -3.39 12.31
N SER A 172 12.83 -2.85 12.58
CA SER A 172 13.20 -2.34 13.89
C SER A 172 13.97 -1.02 13.73
N GLY A 173 14.12 -0.26 14.80
CA GLY A 173 14.97 0.93 14.78
C GLY A 173 16.45 0.64 14.45
N ALA A 174 16.87 -0.63 14.49
CA ALA A 174 18.20 -1.09 14.11
C ALA A 174 18.32 -1.56 12.66
N GLY A 175 17.19 -1.64 11.92
CA GLY A 175 17.16 -2.13 10.55
C GLY A 175 16.09 -3.20 10.32
N ILE A 176 16.40 -4.15 9.44
CA ILE A 176 15.54 -5.31 9.18
C ILE A 176 16.14 -6.52 9.92
N MET A 177 15.29 -7.19 10.67
CA MET A 177 15.63 -8.45 11.32
C MET A 177 14.91 -9.61 10.63
N ARG A 178 15.50 -10.79 10.65
CA ARG A 178 14.99 -12.03 10.07
C ARG A 178 14.86 -13.09 11.15
N THR A 179 13.80 -13.88 11.07
CA THR A 179 13.66 -15.15 11.80
C THR A 179 13.78 -16.32 10.82
N GLN A 180 14.26 -17.46 11.32
CA GLN A 180 14.29 -18.75 10.64
C GLN A 180 13.66 -19.88 11.47
N ASP A 181 13.01 -19.51 12.57
CA ASP A 181 12.40 -20.44 13.52
C ASP A 181 10.94 -20.06 13.87
N GLY A 182 10.29 -19.34 12.96
CA GLY A 182 8.88 -18.94 13.09
C GLY A 182 8.62 -17.83 14.08
N GLY A 183 9.63 -16.99 14.35
CA GLY A 183 9.51 -15.83 15.22
C GLY A 183 10.03 -16.01 16.64
N ARG A 184 10.67 -17.16 16.96
CA ARG A 184 11.23 -17.42 18.29
C ARG A 184 12.53 -16.66 18.54
N SER A 185 13.33 -16.50 17.49
CA SER A 185 14.55 -15.69 17.52
C SER A 185 14.66 -14.82 16.27
N TRP A 186 15.38 -13.70 16.41
CA TRP A 186 15.54 -12.71 15.35
C TRP A 186 17.01 -12.30 15.23
N GLU A 187 17.54 -12.27 14.00
CA GLU A 187 18.88 -11.81 13.67
C GLU A 187 18.80 -10.57 12.77
N ALA A 188 19.72 -9.63 12.94
CA ALA A 188 19.81 -8.44 12.09
C ALA A 188 20.41 -8.85 10.73
N VAL A 189 19.66 -8.64 9.64
CA VAL A 189 20.11 -8.98 8.29
C VAL A 189 20.40 -7.74 7.43
N TYR A 190 19.83 -6.60 7.78
CA TYR A 190 20.09 -5.36 7.06
C TYR A 190 20.16 -4.19 8.05
N PRO A 191 21.35 -3.69 8.37
CA PRO A 191 21.50 -2.55 9.25
C PRO A 191 21.00 -1.27 8.59
N CYS A 192 20.41 -0.40 9.38
CA CYS A 192 19.89 0.87 8.90
C CYS A 192 21.00 1.93 8.68
N GLN A 193 22.02 1.59 7.91
CA GLN A 193 23.06 2.52 7.45
C GLN A 193 23.20 2.39 5.94
N MET A 194 22.92 3.47 5.23
CA MET A 194 22.94 3.52 3.77
C MET A 194 23.78 4.69 3.31
N THR A 195 24.59 4.46 2.29
CA THR A 195 25.18 5.55 1.52
C THR A 195 24.27 5.81 0.32
N VAL A 196 23.73 6.99 0.23
CA VAL A 196 22.86 7.41 -0.87
C VAL A 196 23.46 8.60 -1.58
N GLU A 197 23.26 8.69 -2.89
CA GLU A 197 23.61 9.88 -3.65
C GLU A 197 22.38 10.79 -3.77
N VAL A 198 22.50 11.97 -3.15
CA VAL A 198 21.50 13.03 -3.25
C VAL A 198 22.14 14.22 -3.92
N ASN A 199 21.63 14.60 -5.09
CA ASN A 199 22.17 15.71 -5.89
C ASN A 199 23.69 15.59 -6.20
N GLY A 200 24.15 14.37 -6.47
CA GLY A 200 25.55 14.08 -6.78
C GLY A 200 26.51 14.07 -5.57
N LEU A 201 25.98 14.10 -4.35
CA LEU A 201 26.74 14.01 -3.11
C LEU A 201 26.40 12.72 -2.36
N SER A 202 27.42 11.92 -2.06
CA SER A 202 27.28 10.74 -1.19
C SER A 202 27.01 11.17 0.25
N ARG A 203 25.92 10.68 0.83
CA ARG A 203 25.56 10.89 2.23
C ARG A 203 25.30 9.56 2.93
N ASN A 204 25.88 9.41 4.11
CA ASN A 204 25.54 8.31 5.00
C ASN A 204 24.29 8.67 5.79
N LEU A 205 23.19 7.94 5.55
CA LEU A 205 21.93 8.13 6.21
C LEU A 205 21.70 7.04 7.25
N LYS A 206 21.20 7.45 8.42
CA LYS A 206 20.52 6.53 9.33
C LYS A 206 19.09 6.45 8.88
N CYS A 207 18.59 5.26 8.67
CA CYS A 207 17.23 5.02 8.22
C CYS A 207 16.43 4.25 9.28
N GLU A 208 15.14 4.45 9.32
CA GLU A 208 14.20 3.64 10.11
C GLU A 208 13.22 3.00 9.13
N PHE A 209 13.26 1.68 9.00
CA PHE A 209 12.29 0.99 8.16
C PHE A 209 10.91 0.99 8.83
N ALA A 210 9.90 1.40 8.06
CA ALA A 210 8.53 1.56 8.54
C ALA A 210 7.59 0.45 8.04
N LYS A 211 7.79 -0.03 6.80
CA LYS A 211 6.93 -1.03 6.17
C LYS A 211 7.76 -2.06 5.41
N LEU A 212 7.22 -3.27 5.37
CA LEU A 212 7.72 -4.41 4.62
C LEU A 212 6.64 -4.92 3.68
N PHE A 213 7.04 -5.36 2.51
CA PHE A 213 6.21 -6.14 1.61
C PHE A 213 7.05 -7.30 1.03
N PHE A 214 6.51 -8.50 1.04
CA PHE A 214 7.12 -9.66 0.38
C PHE A 214 6.12 -10.25 -0.62
N LEU A 215 6.55 -10.37 -1.87
CA LEU A 215 5.79 -11.01 -2.93
C LEU A 215 5.84 -12.54 -2.80
N ASN A 216 7.00 -13.05 -2.36
CA ASN A 216 7.27 -14.47 -2.14
C ASN A 216 8.46 -14.62 -1.18
N GLU A 217 8.95 -15.83 -0.92
CA GLU A 217 10.06 -16.11 -0.02
C GLU A 217 11.39 -15.46 -0.45
N ARG A 218 11.54 -15.04 -1.69
CA ARG A 218 12.78 -14.48 -2.24
C ARG A 218 12.73 -12.98 -2.44
N THR A 219 11.61 -12.47 -2.91
CA THR A 219 11.50 -11.09 -3.40
C THR A 219 10.66 -10.25 -2.44
N GLY A 220 11.26 -9.20 -1.92
CA GLY A 220 10.59 -8.27 -1.00
C GLY A 220 11.14 -6.85 -1.08
N TRP A 221 10.40 -5.94 -0.49
CA TRP A 221 10.72 -4.51 -0.41
C TRP A 221 10.51 -4.00 1.01
N ALA A 222 11.31 -3.00 1.36
CA ALA A 222 11.18 -2.26 2.60
C ALA A 222 11.23 -0.76 2.33
N ILE A 223 10.38 0.00 3.01
CA ILE A 223 10.39 1.46 2.95
C ILE A 223 11.02 2.00 4.23
N SER A 224 11.96 2.92 4.10
CA SER A 224 12.57 3.60 5.22
C SER A 224 12.52 5.11 5.10
N ASN A 225 12.61 5.78 6.25
CA ASN A 225 12.98 7.19 6.32
C ASN A 225 14.42 7.41 5.88
N ALA A 226 14.68 8.42 5.09
CA ALA A 226 16.03 8.84 4.75
C ALA A 226 16.43 10.01 5.65
N GLY A 227 17.28 9.71 6.65
CA GLY A 227 17.96 10.72 7.44
C GLY A 227 17.16 11.37 8.57
N ALA A 228 17.88 12.13 9.41
CA ALA A 228 17.31 12.87 10.53
C ALA A 228 16.48 14.08 10.08
N ASP A 229 16.70 14.55 8.88
CA ASP A 229 16.01 15.68 8.25
C ASP A 229 14.76 15.28 7.47
N ARG A 230 14.43 13.97 7.40
CA ARG A 230 13.24 13.41 6.78
C ARG A 230 13.01 13.86 5.32
N THR A 231 14.08 14.12 4.59
CA THR A 231 14.03 14.72 3.26
C THR A 231 13.91 13.72 2.11
N GLY A 232 13.50 12.47 2.38
CA GLY A 232 13.32 11.49 1.32
C GLY A 232 12.99 10.10 1.80
N PHE A 233 12.68 9.24 0.84
CA PHE A 233 12.43 7.83 1.02
C PHE A 233 13.59 7.01 0.51
N VAL A 234 13.83 5.91 1.19
CA VAL A 234 14.66 4.84 0.67
C VAL A 234 13.80 3.59 0.54
N ILE A 235 13.76 3.03 -0.65
CA ILE A 235 13.22 1.70 -0.87
C ILE A 235 14.38 0.74 -0.98
N ALA A 236 14.41 -0.24 -0.10
CA ALA A 236 15.32 -1.37 -0.20
C ALA A 236 14.57 -2.55 -0.82
N ARG A 237 15.23 -3.29 -1.71
CA ARG A 237 14.70 -4.50 -2.37
C ARG A 237 15.63 -5.67 -2.10
N THR A 238 15.05 -6.83 -1.82
CA THR A 238 15.75 -8.12 -1.81
C THR A 238 15.21 -9.02 -2.92
N GLN A 239 16.07 -9.91 -3.45
CA GLN A 239 15.74 -10.96 -4.41
C GLN A 239 16.26 -12.34 -4.00
N ASP A 240 16.84 -12.44 -2.82
CA ASP A 240 17.47 -13.63 -2.27
C ASP A 240 16.95 -13.98 -0.86
N GLY A 241 15.73 -13.55 -0.53
CA GLY A 241 15.12 -13.84 0.76
C GLY A 241 15.75 -13.05 1.91
N GLY A 242 16.17 -11.81 1.64
CA GLY A 242 16.70 -10.91 2.65
C GLY A 242 18.16 -11.16 3.01
N ALA A 243 18.88 -12.00 2.26
CA ALA A 243 20.32 -12.17 2.47
C ALA A 243 21.11 -10.93 2.02
N THR A 244 20.65 -10.30 0.93
CA THR A 244 21.15 -9.00 0.48
C THR A 244 20.03 -8.04 0.15
N TRP A 245 20.28 -6.74 0.28
CA TRP A 245 19.34 -5.68 -0.02
C TRP A 245 19.99 -4.61 -0.89
N GLU A 246 19.34 -4.26 -1.98
CA GLU A 246 19.69 -3.12 -2.82
C GLU A 246 18.79 -1.94 -2.47
N SER A 247 19.36 -0.76 -2.32
CA SER A 247 18.58 0.43 -1.98
C SER A 247 18.54 1.45 -3.10
N SER A 248 17.41 2.13 -3.22
CA SER A 248 17.23 3.27 -4.11
C SER A 248 16.56 4.42 -3.37
N VAL A 249 16.99 5.64 -3.67
CA VAL A 249 16.32 6.86 -3.19
C VAL A 249 15.20 7.18 -4.14
N VAL A 250 14.02 7.36 -3.61
CA VAL A 250 12.83 7.41 -4.45
C VAL A 250 12.16 8.76 -4.50
N LEU A 251 12.05 9.52 -3.51
CA LEU A 251 11.33 10.81 -3.58
C LEU A 251 11.83 11.77 -2.49
N PRO A 252 12.25 12.99 -2.82
CA PRO A 252 12.51 13.99 -1.81
C PRO A 252 11.19 14.57 -1.26
N GLY A 253 11.07 14.67 0.05
CA GLY A 253 10.09 15.56 0.70
C GLY A 253 8.85 14.95 1.33
N GLU A 254 8.67 13.61 1.34
CA GLU A 254 7.50 12.96 1.92
C GLU A 254 7.86 12.15 3.19
N ASP A 255 6.94 11.98 4.14
CA ASP A 255 7.19 11.17 5.36
C ASP A 255 6.79 9.70 5.13
N PRO A 256 7.73 8.75 5.07
CA PRO A 256 7.48 7.34 4.77
C PRO A 256 6.76 6.57 5.89
N ARG A 257 6.73 7.08 7.11
CA ARG A 257 6.00 6.43 8.21
C ARG A 257 4.51 6.36 7.96
N GLU A 258 4.03 7.13 6.99
CA GLU A 258 2.65 7.20 6.54
C GLU A 258 2.47 6.53 5.16
N GLY A 259 3.50 5.83 4.67
CA GLY A 259 3.48 5.17 3.38
C GLY A 259 3.03 3.72 3.44
N SER A 260 2.50 3.25 2.32
CA SER A 260 2.21 1.84 2.06
C SER A 260 2.76 1.45 0.69
N ILE A 261 3.27 0.20 0.60
CA ILE A 261 3.85 -0.34 -0.63
C ILE A 261 3.24 -1.71 -0.90
N TYR A 262 2.94 -1.96 -2.16
CA TYR A 262 2.41 -3.24 -2.61
C TYR A 262 2.96 -3.56 -4.01
N PHE A 263 3.33 -4.82 -4.25
CA PHE A 263 3.74 -5.30 -5.56
C PHE A 263 2.83 -6.44 -6.01
N THR A 264 2.34 -6.35 -7.22
CA THR A 264 1.51 -7.40 -7.83
C THR A 264 2.37 -8.47 -8.53
N ASP A 265 3.59 -8.12 -8.90
CA ASP A 265 4.64 -9.02 -9.41
C ASP A 265 6.03 -8.40 -9.16
N GLU A 266 7.09 -9.01 -9.67
CA GLU A 266 8.48 -8.54 -9.44
C GLU A 266 8.78 -7.16 -10.05
N ASN A 267 7.95 -6.67 -10.97
CA ASN A 267 8.17 -5.42 -11.67
C ASN A 267 7.13 -4.34 -11.33
N HIS A 268 5.85 -4.76 -11.15
CA HIS A 268 4.76 -3.82 -11.01
C HIS A 268 4.37 -3.62 -9.55
N GLY A 269 4.46 -2.37 -9.11
CA GLY A 269 4.12 -1.99 -7.73
C GLY A 269 3.44 -0.63 -7.63
N ALA A 270 2.74 -0.45 -6.53
CA ALA A 270 2.13 0.80 -6.10
C ALA A 270 2.74 1.26 -4.78
N LEU A 271 2.92 2.56 -4.66
CA LEU A 271 3.38 3.25 -3.47
C LEU A 271 2.40 4.37 -3.16
N LEU A 272 2.02 4.46 -1.92
CA LEU A 272 1.24 5.58 -1.40
C LEU A 272 2.05 6.29 -0.32
N THR A 273 2.18 7.59 -0.43
CA THR A 273 2.91 8.40 0.53
C THR A 273 2.49 9.87 0.44
N GLY A 274 2.37 10.54 1.58
CA GLY A 274 1.91 11.93 1.63
C GLY A 274 0.54 12.14 0.95
N GLY A 275 -0.32 11.12 0.96
CA GLY A 275 -1.62 11.15 0.29
C GLY A 275 -1.58 10.98 -1.23
N LYS A 276 -0.40 10.79 -1.84
CA LYS A 276 -0.21 10.66 -3.28
C LYS A 276 0.14 9.25 -3.68
N PHE A 277 -0.38 8.83 -4.82
CA PHE A 277 -0.10 7.53 -5.40
C PHE A 277 1.03 7.60 -6.42
N PHE A 278 1.82 6.55 -6.44
CA PHE A 278 2.88 6.33 -7.43
C PHE A 278 2.83 4.87 -7.88
N TYR A 279 3.26 4.62 -9.11
CA TYR A 279 3.42 3.26 -9.63
C TYR A 279 4.83 3.03 -10.18
N SER A 280 5.28 1.79 -10.14
CA SER A 280 6.52 1.33 -10.74
C SER A 280 6.25 0.18 -11.70
N SER A 281 7.05 0.09 -12.76
CA SER A 281 7.05 -1.02 -13.73
C SER A 281 8.44 -1.66 -13.89
N ASP A 282 9.36 -1.37 -12.98
CA ASP A 282 10.75 -1.84 -13.00
C ASP A 282 11.24 -2.36 -11.64
N GLY A 283 10.30 -2.82 -10.82
CA GLY A 283 10.60 -3.40 -9.52
C GLY A 283 10.94 -2.39 -8.44
N GLY A 284 10.46 -1.16 -8.56
CA GLY A 284 10.67 -0.10 -7.58
C GLY A 284 11.94 0.70 -7.78
N LYS A 285 12.65 0.54 -8.90
CA LYS A 285 13.84 1.36 -9.22
C LYS A 285 13.44 2.78 -9.62
N LYS A 286 12.32 2.92 -10.30
CA LYS A 286 11.72 4.22 -10.66
C LYS A 286 10.24 4.23 -10.31
N TRP A 287 9.78 5.41 -9.87
CA TRP A 287 8.40 5.65 -9.52
C TRP A 287 7.83 6.81 -10.32
N THR A 288 6.66 6.61 -10.89
CA THR A 288 5.91 7.61 -11.65
C THR A 288 4.68 7.99 -10.85
N GLY A 289 4.39 9.29 -10.76
CA GLY A 289 3.18 9.76 -10.10
C GLY A 289 1.93 9.23 -10.80
N ALA A 290 1.05 8.62 -10.03
CA ALA A 290 -0.27 8.21 -10.48
C ALA A 290 -1.28 9.35 -10.27
N THR A 291 -2.45 9.26 -10.91
CA THR A 291 -3.53 10.19 -10.62
C THR A 291 -4.34 9.75 -9.41
N GLY A 292 -4.92 10.70 -8.69
CA GLY A 292 -5.70 10.48 -7.49
C GLY A 292 -4.93 10.79 -6.22
N GLU A 293 -5.68 11.11 -5.18
CA GLU A 293 -5.15 11.42 -3.84
C GLU A 293 -6.05 10.81 -2.79
N ILE A 294 -5.51 10.51 -1.61
CA ILE A 294 -6.26 10.06 -0.44
C ILE A 294 -5.63 10.64 0.81
N GLY A 295 -6.43 11.24 1.69
CA GLY A 295 -5.93 11.78 2.95
C GLY A 295 -5.61 10.69 3.98
N GLY A 296 -4.70 10.99 4.91
CA GLY A 296 -4.38 10.14 6.06
C GLY A 296 -3.25 9.14 5.81
N LYS A 297 -3.33 7.98 6.46
CA LYS A 297 -2.32 6.90 6.45
C LYS A 297 -2.91 5.59 5.92
N PRO A 298 -3.41 5.56 4.69
CA PRO A 298 -4.04 4.36 4.17
C PRO A 298 -3.02 3.26 3.86
N ASP A 299 -3.43 2.01 4.04
CA ASP A 299 -2.77 0.87 3.43
C ASP A 299 -3.28 0.66 2.00
N ILE A 300 -2.46 -0.01 1.18
CA ILE A 300 -2.81 -0.44 -0.17
C ILE A 300 -2.84 -1.95 -0.20
N GLU A 301 -3.88 -2.52 -0.80
CA GLU A 301 -3.94 -3.94 -1.15
C GLU A 301 -4.45 -4.12 -2.57
N PHE A 302 -3.97 -5.16 -3.24
CA PHE A 302 -4.42 -5.55 -4.57
C PHE A 302 -5.01 -6.96 -4.53
N ALA A 303 -6.16 -7.10 -5.15
CA ALA A 303 -6.83 -8.38 -5.35
C ALA A 303 -6.24 -9.16 -6.53
N ASP A 304 -5.70 -8.45 -7.51
CA ASP A 304 -5.00 -8.99 -8.68
C ASP A 304 -4.04 -7.92 -9.25
N ALA A 305 -3.46 -8.18 -10.43
CA ALA A 305 -2.53 -7.25 -11.08
C ALA A 305 -3.16 -5.90 -11.49
N LYS A 306 -4.48 -5.74 -11.42
CA LYS A 306 -5.20 -4.55 -11.89
C LYS A 306 -6.03 -3.87 -10.81
N VAL A 307 -6.71 -4.66 -9.98
CA VAL A 307 -7.70 -4.17 -9.02
C VAL A 307 -7.06 -4.03 -7.65
N GLY A 308 -7.02 -2.81 -7.15
CA GLY A 308 -6.49 -2.48 -5.83
C GLY A 308 -7.33 -1.44 -5.10
N TRP A 309 -7.21 -1.45 -3.78
CA TRP A 309 -7.85 -0.50 -2.88
C TRP A 309 -6.83 0.19 -2.00
N ALA A 310 -7.17 1.43 -1.61
CA ALA A 310 -6.57 2.16 -0.53
C ALA A 310 -7.69 2.72 0.33
N ILE A 311 -7.70 2.41 1.63
CA ILE A 311 -8.78 2.84 2.54
C ILE A 311 -8.17 3.49 3.78
N HIS A 312 -8.73 4.63 4.17
CA HIS A 312 -8.39 5.30 5.41
C HIS A 312 -9.59 6.07 5.96
N TYR A 313 -9.98 5.76 7.19
CA TYR A 313 -11.20 6.28 7.82
C TYR A 313 -12.44 6.02 6.96
N ARG A 314 -13.02 7.06 6.36
CA ARG A 314 -14.20 6.97 5.50
C ARG A 314 -13.88 7.15 4.03
N ASN A 315 -12.63 7.45 3.71
CA ASN A 315 -12.18 7.64 2.35
C ASN A 315 -11.70 6.32 1.76
N MET A 316 -12.14 6.05 0.56
CA MET A 316 -11.68 4.93 -0.24
C MET A 316 -11.22 5.42 -1.60
N SER A 317 -10.07 4.96 -2.03
CA SER A 317 -9.63 5.05 -3.42
C SER A 317 -9.47 3.65 -3.98
N TYR A 318 -9.80 3.48 -5.25
CA TYR A 318 -9.61 2.20 -5.94
C TYR A 318 -8.99 2.41 -7.31
N THR A 319 -8.30 1.40 -7.80
CA THR A 319 -7.73 1.31 -9.14
C THR A 319 -8.22 0.05 -9.86
N VAL A 320 -8.25 0.10 -11.19
CA VAL A 320 -8.56 -1.05 -12.07
C VAL A 320 -7.51 -1.22 -13.17
N ASP A 321 -6.39 -0.53 -13.07
CA ASP A 321 -5.31 -0.51 -14.06
C ASP A 321 -3.91 -0.66 -13.45
N GLY A 322 -3.82 -1.32 -12.28
CA GLY A 322 -2.55 -1.61 -11.63
C GLY A 322 -1.93 -0.41 -10.92
N GLY A 323 -2.76 0.54 -10.48
CA GLY A 323 -2.30 1.68 -9.68
C GLY A 323 -1.88 2.91 -10.48
N GLN A 324 -2.12 2.95 -11.80
CA GLN A 324 -1.82 4.11 -12.62
C GLN A 324 -2.82 5.25 -12.43
N HIS A 325 -4.09 4.89 -12.22
CA HIS A 325 -5.16 5.83 -11.92
C HIS A 325 -5.96 5.36 -10.71
N TRP A 326 -6.19 6.26 -9.76
CA TRP A 326 -6.98 6.00 -8.57
C TRP A 326 -8.20 6.92 -8.54
N VAL A 327 -9.33 6.35 -8.19
CA VAL A 327 -10.61 7.07 -8.10
C VAL A 327 -11.05 7.07 -6.65
N SER A 328 -11.15 8.25 -6.06
CA SER A 328 -11.59 8.40 -4.66
C SER A 328 -13.11 8.41 -4.55
N ARG A 329 -13.61 7.77 -3.50
CA ARG A 329 -15.03 7.70 -3.14
C ARG A 329 -15.21 7.83 -1.63
N ASP A 330 -16.22 8.58 -1.23
CA ASP A 330 -16.76 8.53 0.12
C ASP A 330 -17.84 7.44 0.15
N ILE A 331 -17.68 6.46 1.04
CA ILE A 331 -18.63 5.32 1.15
C ILE A 331 -19.64 5.55 2.27
N GLY A 332 -19.38 6.49 3.16
CA GLY A 332 -20.31 6.84 4.25
C GLY A 332 -20.43 5.72 5.30
N PHE A 333 -19.34 5.03 5.63
CA PHE A 333 -19.30 4.10 6.75
C PHE A 333 -19.73 4.80 8.06
N PRO A 334 -20.44 4.09 8.96
CA PRO A 334 -20.92 4.69 10.22
C PRO A 334 -19.79 5.07 11.17
N ALA A 335 -18.65 4.37 11.11
CA ALA A 335 -17.43 4.63 11.88
C ALA A 335 -16.21 4.69 10.96
N SER A 336 -15.06 5.04 11.53
CA SER A 336 -13.78 5.00 10.84
C SER A 336 -13.41 3.58 10.47
N VAL A 337 -12.82 3.39 9.28
CA VAL A 337 -12.20 2.14 8.88
C VAL A 337 -10.76 2.15 9.36
N ASP A 338 -10.38 1.13 10.13
CA ASP A 338 -9.04 0.99 10.68
C ASP A 338 -8.20 -0.06 9.93
N ALA A 339 -8.86 -1.05 9.32
CA ALA A 339 -8.21 -2.04 8.48
C ALA A 339 -9.16 -2.59 7.41
N PHE A 340 -8.58 -3.15 6.36
CA PHE A 340 -9.32 -3.87 5.32
C PHE A 340 -8.52 -5.06 4.80
N SER A 341 -9.23 -5.98 4.16
CA SER A 341 -8.65 -7.14 3.47
C SER A 341 -9.41 -7.36 2.18
N ILE A 342 -8.68 -7.44 1.07
CA ILE A 342 -9.21 -7.76 -0.25
C ILE A 342 -8.59 -9.05 -0.75
N ASP A 343 -9.37 -10.12 -0.82
CA ASP A 343 -8.91 -11.43 -1.26
C ASP A 343 -9.11 -11.65 -2.77
N ARG A 344 -10.13 -10.99 -3.34
CA ARG A 344 -10.48 -11.06 -4.76
C ARG A 344 -11.11 -9.77 -5.25
N PRO A 345 -11.14 -9.52 -6.59
CA PRO A 345 -11.77 -8.32 -7.15
C PRO A 345 -13.27 -8.16 -6.81
N ASP A 346 -13.94 -9.23 -6.43
CA ASP A 346 -15.38 -9.28 -6.11
C ASP A 346 -15.69 -9.54 -4.63
N SER A 347 -14.68 -9.63 -3.77
CA SER A 347 -14.80 -9.89 -2.33
C SER A 347 -13.77 -9.11 -1.53
N GLY A 348 -14.17 -8.64 -0.35
CA GLY A 348 -13.30 -7.99 0.61
C GLY A 348 -14.05 -7.53 1.86
N TYR A 349 -13.32 -7.13 2.87
CA TYR A 349 -13.86 -6.73 4.17
C TYR A 349 -13.18 -5.46 4.69
N VAL A 350 -13.92 -4.66 5.40
CA VAL A 350 -13.41 -3.54 6.19
C VAL A 350 -13.87 -3.69 7.63
N VAL A 351 -13.03 -3.24 8.56
CA VAL A 351 -13.32 -3.24 10.00
C VAL A 351 -12.98 -1.89 10.61
N GLY A 352 -13.56 -1.60 11.76
CA GLY A 352 -13.29 -0.38 12.50
C GLY A 352 -13.98 -0.36 13.86
N ALA A 353 -14.13 0.85 14.40
CA ALA A 353 -14.68 1.08 15.72
C ALA A 353 -16.09 0.49 15.92
N HIS A 354 -16.41 0.19 17.18
CA HIS A 354 -17.72 -0.30 17.60
C HIS A 354 -18.16 -1.60 16.92
N GLY A 355 -17.24 -2.53 16.70
CA GLY A 355 -17.52 -3.80 16.04
C GLY A 355 -17.95 -3.64 14.58
N MET A 356 -17.62 -2.51 13.95
CA MET A 356 -17.98 -2.27 12.57
C MET A 356 -17.26 -3.24 11.65
N VAL A 357 -18.04 -4.04 10.93
CA VAL A 357 -17.56 -4.88 9.83
C VAL A 357 -18.49 -4.70 8.63
N TYR A 358 -17.91 -4.46 7.47
CA TYR A 358 -18.64 -4.46 6.20
C TYR A 358 -17.95 -5.39 5.21
N ARG A 359 -18.76 -6.15 4.48
CA ARG A 359 -18.34 -7.01 3.38
C ARG A 359 -18.62 -6.35 2.04
N TYR A 360 -17.58 -6.23 1.23
CA TYR A 360 -17.68 -5.87 -0.18
C TYR A 360 -18.08 -7.07 -1.03
N ARG A 361 -19.02 -6.89 -1.95
CA ARG A 361 -19.43 -7.92 -2.91
C ARG A 361 -19.83 -7.31 -4.24
N VAL A 362 -19.58 -8.04 -5.30
CA VAL A 362 -20.13 -7.78 -6.63
C VAL A 362 -21.36 -8.68 -6.83
N VAL A 363 -22.51 -8.09 -7.04
CA VAL A 363 -23.80 -8.80 -7.10
C VAL A 363 -24.61 -8.41 -8.35
N PRO A 364 -25.55 -9.25 -8.82
CA PRO A 364 -26.47 -8.88 -9.90
C PRO A 364 -27.24 -7.59 -9.57
N ILE A 365 -27.58 -6.80 -10.58
CA ILE A 365 -28.28 -5.50 -10.38
C ILE A 365 -29.58 -5.62 -9.62
N GLY A 366 -30.33 -6.71 -9.77
CA GLY A 366 -31.56 -6.96 -9.02
C GLY A 366 -31.38 -7.34 -7.55
N TYR A 367 -30.15 -7.52 -7.08
CA TYR A 367 -29.87 -7.89 -5.69
C TYR A 367 -30.26 -6.77 -4.72
N THR A 368 -30.92 -7.10 -3.62
CA THR A 368 -31.26 -6.20 -2.52
C THR A 368 -30.86 -6.82 -1.19
N SER A 369 -30.25 -6.03 -0.31
CA SER A 369 -29.86 -6.40 1.05
C SER A 369 -30.22 -5.27 2.02
N LYS A 370 -30.47 -5.61 3.28
CA LYS A 370 -30.68 -4.62 4.35
C LYS A 370 -29.38 -3.92 4.69
N GLY A 371 -29.39 -2.60 4.86
CA GLY A 371 -28.23 -1.82 5.27
C GLY A 371 -27.14 -1.65 4.20
N MET A 372 -27.49 -1.86 2.94
CA MET A 372 -26.56 -1.73 1.83
C MET A 372 -26.04 -0.30 1.68
N LEU A 373 -24.74 -0.14 1.58
CA LEU A 373 -24.08 1.11 1.19
C LEU A 373 -23.74 1.07 -0.31
N ALA A 374 -23.74 2.24 -0.95
CA ALA A 374 -23.33 2.36 -2.34
C ALA A 374 -21.82 2.10 -2.47
N ALA A 375 -21.46 0.99 -3.08
CA ALA A 375 -20.07 0.74 -3.44
C ALA A 375 -19.67 1.52 -4.71
N PRO A 376 -18.41 1.87 -4.89
CA PRO A 376 -17.94 2.48 -6.11
C PRO A 376 -18.22 1.56 -7.30
N ALA A 377 -18.72 2.13 -8.40
CA ALA A 377 -18.86 1.38 -9.63
C ALA A 377 -17.46 1.04 -10.18
N MET A 378 -17.06 -0.21 -10.09
CA MET A 378 -15.85 -0.67 -10.75
C MET A 378 -16.15 -0.85 -12.24
N LEU A 379 -15.61 0.05 -13.05
CA LEU A 379 -15.71 -0.06 -14.51
C LEU A 379 -14.85 -1.25 -14.97
N GLY A 380 -15.49 -2.30 -15.44
CA GLY A 380 -14.84 -3.37 -16.21
C GLY A 380 -14.54 -4.68 -15.50
N VAL A 381 -14.96 -4.89 -14.25
CA VAL A 381 -14.89 -6.25 -13.67
C VAL A 381 -15.98 -7.11 -14.33
N LYS A 382 -15.57 -7.94 -15.30
CA LYS A 382 -16.36 -9.10 -15.70
C LYS A 382 -16.03 -10.23 -14.74
N PRO A 383 -17.03 -10.96 -14.21
CA PRO A 383 -16.78 -12.15 -13.41
C PRO A 383 -16.00 -13.20 -14.19
#